data_3bf43288e87798fdd8123cd81b67a18d
#
_entry.id   3bf43288e87798fdd8123cd81b67a18d
#
_cell.length_a   1.000
_cell.length_b   1.000
_cell.length_c   1.000
_cell.angle_alpha   90.00
_cell.angle_beta   90.00
_cell.angle_gamma   90.00
#
_symmetry.space_group_name_H-M   'P 1'
#
loop_
_entity.id
_entity.type
_entity.pdbx_description
1 polymer ?
#
loop_
_entity_poly.entity_id
_entity_poly.type
_entity_poly.pdbx_seq_one_letter_code
_entity_poly.pdbx_strand_id
1 'polypeptide(L)'
;MAASCVLPPFFLLDLTLPSRPRLFLLSSKKKKKKPDPPPSTTAASLDLAPIATIEGTVRLPGSKSLSNRVLLLAALADGETAVENLLDSEDIRFMVSALRQLGVSVEADWAARRAVVRGCGGRFPARGGELFLGNAGTAMRPLTAAVAAAGRGDFVLDGVARMRERPIEDLVAGLRQLGVDAECSLGTGCPPVRVAARGIAAGGRIELSGKVSSQYLTALLMAAPLAEAEGRGSDGGGAASPSSAPSSSSGCATDVVITDELISQPYVDMTIRLMTERFGALVERVEGGGATALRPHFRIPAGQRFTSPGVSFVEGDASSASYFLAGAAITGGTVRVEGCGSESLQGDVRFAEELERMGCAVRWEPTAVVVTGPSARSPGRDGRTRLRGIDADCVDIPDAAMTLAVAALFAEGTTTIRNVGSWCVVFPALRRKRPGKLEGKNSGKKKLTSLPPFL
;
A
#
# COMPACT_ATOMS: atom_id res chain seq x y z
N MET A 1 -16.79 -9.73 18.37
CA MET A 1 -15.57 -10.40 17.93
C MET A 1 -14.51 -9.32 17.75
N ALA A 2 -13.56 -9.26 18.68
CA ALA A 2 -12.55 -8.22 18.75
C ALA A 2 -11.52 -8.48 17.64
N ALA A 3 -11.32 -7.50 16.75
CA ALA A 3 -10.22 -7.50 15.80
C ALA A 3 -8.93 -7.16 16.55
N SER A 4 -8.14 -8.20 16.82
CA SER A 4 -6.80 -8.10 17.41
C SER A 4 -5.89 -7.38 16.42
N CYS A 5 -5.45 -6.18 16.77
CA CYS A 5 -4.37 -5.48 16.06
C CYS A 5 -3.06 -6.14 16.51
N VAL A 6 -2.61 -7.16 15.80
CA VAL A 6 -1.31 -7.79 16.02
C VAL A 6 -0.26 -6.88 15.37
N LEU A 7 0.46 -6.14 16.21
CA LEU A 7 1.72 -5.51 15.79
C LEU A 7 2.73 -6.61 15.46
N PRO A 8 3.40 -6.59 14.30
CA PRO A 8 4.41 -7.58 13.99
C PRO A 8 5.61 -7.46 14.94
N PRO A 9 6.26 -8.58 15.33
CA PRO A 9 7.24 -8.64 16.42
C PRO A 9 8.64 -8.13 16.07
N PHE A 10 8.83 -7.18 15.16
CA PHE A 10 10.17 -6.73 14.75
C PHE A 10 10.26 -5.22 14.59
N PHE A 11 10.24 -4.52 15.74
CA PHE A 11 10.78 -3.16 15.82
C PHE A 11 12.00 -3.19 16.77
N LEU A 12 13.20 -3.19 16.21
CA LEU A 12 14.40 -2.85 16.97
C LEU A 12 14.40 -1.34 17.22
N LEU A 13 13.85 -0.95 18.37
CA LEU A 13 14.02 0.39 18.92
C LEU A 13 15.36 0.41 19.65
N ASP A 14 16.37 1.08 19.09
CA ASP A 14 17.54 1.48 19.85
C ASP A 14 17.19 2.74 20.67
N LEU A 15 16.48 2.52 21.77
CA LEU A 15 16.19 3.54 22.76
C LEU A 15 17.31 3.51 23.78
N THR A 16 18.18 4.51 23.79
CA THR A 16 19.17 4.71 24.85
C THR A 16 18.45 5.04 26.17
N LEU A 17 18.27 4.04 27.02
CA LEU A 17 17.83 4.20 28.38
C LEU A 17 19.01 4.52 29.30
N PRO A 18 18.89 5.49 30.21
CA PRO A 18 19.86 5.65 31.28
C PRO A 18 19.65 4.59 32.37
N SER A 19 20.76 3.88 32.70
CA SER A 19 21.04 3.04 33.88
C SER A 19 20.16 1.85 34.23
N ARG A 20 20.76 0.69 33.97
CA ARG A 20 20.69 -0.69 34.54
C ARG A 20 19.59 -1.07 35.54
N PRO A 21 18.89 -2.17 35.28
CA PRO A 21 18.46 -3.12 36.30
C PRO A 21 19.31 -4.40 36.31
N ARG A 22 19.53 -4.91 37.54
CA ARG A 22 20.33 -6.11 37.84
C ARG A 22 19.68 -7.38 37.30
N LEU A 23 20.49 -8.17 36.59
CA LEU A 23 20.16 -9.55 36.18
C LEU A 23 20.15 -10.47 37.40
N PHE A 24 19.04 -11.14 37.69
CA PHE A 24 18.98 -12.30 38.57
C PHE A 24 19.07 -13.57 37.74
N LEU A 25 20.17 -14.28 37.86
CA LEU A 25 20.34 -15.63 37.35
C LEU A 25 19.66 -16.64 38.27
N LEU A 26 18.59 -17.29 37.84
CA LEU A 26 18.03 -18.45 38.50
C LEU A 26 18.44 -19.71 37.72
N SER A 27 19.29 -20.51 38.35
CA SER A 27 19.66 -21.85 37.94
C SER A 27 18.49 -22.83 38.15
N SER A 28 18.00 -23.49 37.11
CA SER A 28 17.01 -24.57 37.26
C SER A 28 17.51 -25.90 36.73
N LYS A 29 17.44 -26.91 37.59
CA LYS A 29 17.77 -28.32 37.33
C LYS A 29 16.77 -28.95 36.35
N LYS A 30 17.28 -29.62 35.32
CA LYS A 30 16.49 -30.36 34.32
C LYS A 30 15.76 -31.52 34.94
N LYS A 31 14.40 -31.54 34.88
CA LYS A 31 13.56 -32.73 34.93
C LYS A 31 12.94 -32.92 33.56
N LYS A 32 13.06 -34.16 32.99
CA LYS A 32 12.41 -34.54 31.73
C LYS A 32 10.90 -34.52 31.91
N LYS A 33 10.19 -33.69 31.10
CA LYS A 33 8.74 -33.56 31.06
C LYS A 33 8.19 -34.12 29.75
N LYS A 34 7.04 -34.77 29.83
CA LYS A 34 6.26 -35.27 28.68
C LYS A 34 5.91 -34.14 27.73
N PRO A 35 5.69 -34.39 26.42
CA PRO A 35 5.28 -33.34 25.50
C PRO A 35 3.92 -32.79 25.93
N ASP A 36 3.87 -31.46 26.09
CA ASP A 36 2.66 -30.73 26.42
C ASP A 36 1.71 -30.70 25.19
N PRO A 37 0.39 -30.63 25.40
CA PRO A 37 -0.58 -30.48 24.31
C PRO A 37 -0.38 -29.12 23.63
N PRO A 38 -0.82 -28.95 22.35
CA PRO A 38 -0.64 -27.70 21.64
C PRO A 38 -1.27 -26.55 22.41
N PRO A 39 -0.64 -25.35 22.41
CA PRO A 39 -1.14 -24.23 23.21
C PRO A 39 -2.54 -23.85 22.75
N SER A 40 -3.49 -23.87 23.68
CA SER A 40 -4.78 -23.23 23.51
C SER A 40 -4.51 -21.75 23.23
N THR A 41 -5.18 -21.18 22.22
CA THR A 41 -5.17 -19.76 21.89
C THR A 41 -5.77 -18.93 23.04
N THR A 42 -5.02 -18.77 24.11
CA THR A 42 -5.26 -17.71 25.09
C THR A 42 -4.78 -16.42 24.43
N ALA A 43 -5.69 -15.47 24.28
CA ALA A 43 -5.35 -14.11 23.83
C ALA A 43 -4.18 -13.60 24.68
N ALA A 44 -3.03 -13.37 24.03
CA ALA A 44 -1.88 -12.78 24.72
C ALA A 44 -2.30 -11.38 25.21
N SER A 45 -2.21 -11.13 26.51
CA SER A 45 -2.40 -9.78 27.07
C SER A 45 -1.07 -9.02 26.94
N LEU A 46 -1.16 -7.74 26.60
CA LEU A 46 -0.04 -6.82 26.58
C LEU A 46 -0.33 -5.69 27.57
N ASP A 47 0.51 -5.58 28.60
CA ASP A 47 0.43 -4.49 29.56
C ASP A 47 1.26 -3.31 29.07
N LEU A 48 0.60 -2.16 28.83
CA LEU A 48 1.24 -0.94 28.36
C LEU A 48 1.36 0.06 29.50
N ALA A 49 2.59 0.54 29.77
CA ALA A 49 2.83 1.65 30.67
C ALA A 49 2.84 2.97 29.89
N PRO A 50 2.28 4.06 30.44
CA PRO A 50 2.38 5.37 29.83
C PRO A 50 3.84 5.80 29.68
N ILE A 51 4.18 6.41 28.55
CA ILE A 51 5.50 6.99 28.28
C ILE A 51 5.44 8.53 28.39
N ALA A 52 6.52 9.14 28.86
CA ALA A 52 6.60 10.59 29.01
C ALA A 52 7.07 11.27 27.72
N THR A 53 8.05 10.68 27.03
CA THR A 53 8.63 11.20 25.78
C THR A 53 9.08 10.07 24.88
N ILE A 54 9.12 10.35 23.57
CA ILE A 54 9.71 9.48 22.54
C ILE A 54 10.86 10.24 21.88
N GLU A 55 12.05 9.65 21.95
CA GLU A 55 13.27 10.23 21.35
C GLU A 55 14.10 9.14 20.71
N GLY A 56 14.84 9.49 19.67
CA GLY A 56 15.81 8.59 19.03
C GLY A 56 15.64 8.44 17.54
N THR A 57 16.28 7.41 16.99
CA THR A 57 16.23 7.08 15.56
C THR A 57 15.51 5.75 15.35
N VAL A 58 14.59 5.74 14.39
CA VAL A 58 13.83 4.56 13.99
C VAL A 58 14.15 4.24 12.54
N ARG A 59 14.54 3.01 12.26
CA ARG A 59 14.69 2.50 10.90
C ARG A 59 13.47 1.69 10.54
N LEU A 60 12.76 2.14 9.51
CA LEU A 60 11.53 1.50 9.06
C LEU A 60 11.80 0.18 8.32
N PRO A 61 10.87 -0.79 8.44
CA PRO A 61 10.81 -1.91 7.51
C PRO A 61 10.38 -1.41 6.13
N GLY A 62 10.63 -2.18 5.10
CA GLY A 62 10.22 -1.85 3.73
C GLY A 62 8.72 -1.64 3.62
N SER A 63 8.32 -0.72 2.74
CA SER A 63 6.91 -0.44 2.45
C SER A 63 6.20 -1.64 1.85
N LYS A 64 5.03 -2.00 2.41
CA LYS A 64 4.19 -3.07 1.88
C LYS A 64 3.74 -2.80 0.45
N SER A 65 3.31 -1.57 0.20
CA SER A 65 2.82 -1.15 -1.11
C SER A 65 3.90 -1.18 -2.18
N LEU A 66 5.12 -0.74 -1.85
CA LEU A 66 6.26 -0.81 -2.76
C LEU A 66 6.77 -2.24 -2.92
N SER A 67 6.88 -3.03 -1.83
CA SER A 67 7.32 -4.43 -1.91
C SER A 67 6.49 -5.25 -2.90
N ASN A 68 5.16 -5.16 -2.83
CA ASN A 68 4.28 -5.88 -3.77
C ASN A 68 4.47 -5.42 -5.21
N ARG A 69 4.60 -4.10 -5.45
CA ARG A 69 4.80 -3.55 -6.79
C ARG A 69 6.15 -3.93 -7.38
N VAL A 70 7.22 -3.78 -6.60
CA VAL A 70 8.57 -4.13 -7.03
C VAL A 70 8.68 -5.62 -7.35
N LEU A 71 8.13 -6.50 -6.51
CA LEU A 71 8.12 -7.95 -6.77
C LEU A 71 7.38 -8.29 -8.06
N LEU A 72 6.22 -7.67 -8.31
CA LEU A 72 5.46 -7.92 -9.52
C LEU A 72 6.18 -7.40 -10.76
N LEU A 73 6.69 -6.16 -10.73
CA LEU A 73 7.41 -5.58 -11.88
C LEU A 73 8.71 -6.35 -12.16
N ALA A 74 9.44 -6.76 -11.11
CA ALA A 74 10.62 -7.62 -11.23
C ALA A 74 10.27 -8.98 -11.86
N ALA A 75 9.13 -9.57 -11.49
CA ALA A 75 8.65 -10.83 -12.07
C ALA A 75 8.29 -10.69 -13.55
N LEU A 76 7.75 -9.55 -13.96
CA LEU A 76 7.36 -9.25 -15.34
C LEU A 76 8.54 -8.75 -16.20
N ALA A 77 9.63 -8.30 -15.60
CA ALA A 77 10.77 -7.72 -16.30
C ALA A 77 11.61 -8.77 -17.05
N ASP A 78 12.42 -8.29 -17.98
CA ASP A 78 13.56 -9.02 -18.53
C ASP A 78 14.73 -8.90 -17.55
N GLY A 79 15.39 -10.01 -17.23
CA GLY A 79 16.58 -10.06 -16.37
C GLY A 79 16.30 -10.41 -14.92
N GLU A 80 17.33 -10.29 -14.09
CA GLU A 80 17.30 -10.62 -12.66
C GLU A 80 17.29 -9.33 -11.84
N THR A 81 16.42 -9.27 -10.83
CA THR A 81 16.32 -8.12 -9.92
C THR A 81 16.57 -8.57 -8.48
N ALA A 82 17.55 -7.98 -7.83
CA ALA A 82 17.73 -8.08 -6.38
C ALA A 82 16.83 -7.02 -5.70
N VAL A 83 15.82 -7.48 -4.98
CA VAL A 83 14.92 -6.63 -4.20
C VAL A 83 15.45 -6.54 -2.78
N GLU A 84 15.85 -5.36 -2.34
CA GLU A 84 16.44 -5.13 -1.03
C GLU A 84 15.47 -4.39 -0.09
N ASN A 85 15.64 -4.56 1.23
CA ASN A 85 14.76 -4.07 2.27
C ASN A 85 13.30 -4.56 2.09
N LEU A 86 13.13 -5.78 1.59
CA LEU A 86 11.82 -6.39 1.40
C LEU A 86 11.10 -6.52 2.75
N LEU A 87 9.81 -6.15 2.77
CA LEU A 87 9.00 -6.33 3.97
C LEU A 87 8.75 -7.83 4.24
N ASP A 88 9.07 -8.29 5.45
CA ASP A 88 8.61 -9.60 5.93
C ASP A 88 7.22 -9.47 6.55
N SER A 89 6.22 -9.78 5.78
CA SER A 89 4.82 -9.83 6.20
C SER A 89 4.08 -10.93 5.47
N GLU A 90 2.94 -11.35 6.03
CA GLU A 90 2.10 -12.37 5.43
C GLU A 90 1.68 -11.99 4.00
N ASP A 91 1.30 -10.73 3.77
CA ASP A 91 0.91 -10.21 2.45
C ASP A 91 2.02 -10.41 1.41
N ILE A 92 3.29 -10.15 1.79
CA ILE A 92 4.44 -10.28 0.88
C ILE A 92 4.80 -11.75 0.67
N ARG A 93 4.64 -12.59 1.70
CA ARG A 93 4.82 -14.03 1.58
C ARG A 93 3.79 -14.63 0.63
N PHE A 94 2.54 -14.18 0.64
CA PHE A 94 1.54 -14.58 -0.36
C PHE A 94 1.90 -14.13 -1.77
N MET A 95 2.39 -12.89 -1.96
CA MET A 95 2.87 -12.43 -3.25
C MET A 95 3.99 -13.32 -3.80
N VAL A 96 5.02 -13.59 -2.99
CA VAL A 96 6.15 -14.46 -3.37
C VAL A 96 5.66 -15.87 -3.72
N SER A 97 4.72 -16.42 -2.92
CA SER A 97 4.13 -17.74 -3.19
C SER A 97 3.38 -17.75 -4.53
N ALA A 98 2.57 -16.74 -4.80
CA ALA A 98 1.82 -16.63 -6.06
C ALA A 98 2.76 -16.48 -7.27
N LEU A 99 3.81 -15.68 -7.18
CA LEU A 99 4.80 -15.56 -8.25
C LEU A 99 5.51 -16.88 -8.55
N ARG A 100 5.86 -17.65 -7.51
CA ARG A 100 6.42 -19.00 -7.68
C ARG A 100 5.43 -19.97 -8.35
N GLN A 101 4.14 -19.92 -7.98
CA GLN A 101 3.09 -20.70 -8.63
C GLN A 101 2.88 -20.30 -10.08
N LEU A 102 3.09 -19.03 -10.42
CA LEU A 102 3.10 -18.53 -11.80
C LEU A 102 4.37 -18.95 -12.59
N GLY A 103 5.29 -19.67 -11.94
CA GLY A 103 6.51 -20.20 -12.56
C GLY A 103 7.69 -19.23 -12.54
N VAL A 104 7.59 -18.11 -11.81
CA VAL A 104 8.69 -17.16 -11.64
C VAL A 104 9.65 -17.64 -10.57
N SER A 105 10.96 -17.63 -10.85
CA SER A 105 11.98 -17.95 -9.85
C SER A 105 12.13 -16.77 -8.88
N VAL A 106 11.80 -17.01 -7.60
CA VAL A 106 11.95 -16.04 -6.52
C VAL A 106 12.68 -16.70 -5.36
N GLU A 107 13.89 -16.26 -5.08
CA GLU A 107 14.69 -16.68 -3.94
C GLU A 107 14.59 -15.60 -2.86
N ALA A 108 13.89 -15.89 -1.75
CA ALA A 108 13.67 -14.92 -0.67
C ALA A 108 14.44 -15.33 0.58
N ASP A 109 15.28 -14.42 1.06
CA ASP A 109 15.91 -14.46 2.38
C ASP A 109 15.21 -13.44 3.31
N TRP A 110 14.32 -13.96 4.13
CA TRP A 110 13.53 -13.13 5.05
C TRP A 110 14.36 -12.51 6.16
N ALA A 111 15.43 -13.20 6.60
CA ALA A 111 16.33 -12.68 7.63
C ALA A 111 17.15 -11.49 7.10
N ALA A 112 17.64 -11.60 5.87
CA ALA A 112 18.32 -10.52 5.17
C ALA A 112 17.38 -9.46 4.59
N ARG A 113 16.05 -9.67 4.65
CA ARG A 113 15.04 -8.81 4.00
C ARG A 113 15.33 -8.58 2.52
N ARG A 114 15.69 -9.64 1.81
CA ARG A 114 16.11 -9.60 0.42
C ARG A 114 15.43 -10.69 -0.38
N ALA A 115 15.13 -10.42 -1.64
CA ALA A 115 14.74 -11.45 -2.60
C ALA A 115 15.45 -11.24 -3.93
N VAL A 116 15.76 -12.34 -4.62
CA VAL A 116 16.24 -12.32 -6.00
C VAL A 116 15.12 -12.87 -6.87
N VAL A 117 14.68 -12.07 -7.84
CA VAL A 117 13.61 -12.40 -8.76
C VAL A 117 14.17 -12.50 -10.17
N ARG A 118 14.05 -13.68 -10.78
CA ARG A 118 14.36 -13.86 -12.22
C ARG A 118 13.10 -13.63 -13.01
N GLY A 119 13.05 -12.51 -13.70
CA GLY A 119 11.87 -12.09 -14.44
C GLY A 119 11.55 -13.00 -15.61
N CYS A 120 10.29 -12.97 -16.05
CA CYS A 120 9.76 -13.84 -17.11
C CYS A 120 9.56 -13.13 -18.46
N GLY A 121 10.05 -11.89 -18.61
CA GLY A 121 9.93 -11.13 -19.87
C GLY A 121 8.50 -10.85 -20.30
N GLY A 122 7.61 -10.58 -19.33
CA GLY A 122 6.21 -10.25 -19.56
C GLY A 122 5.30 -11.45 -19.84
N ARG A 123 5.77 -12.70 -19.64
CA ARG A 123 4.97 -13.92 -19.85
C ARG A 123 5.18 -14.94 -18.75
N PHE A 124 4.17 -15.14 -17.92
CA PHE A 124 4.24 -16.14 -16.87
C PHE A 124 4.35 -17.56 -17.46
N PRO A 125 5.29 -18.39 -16.95
CA PRO A 125 5.47 -19.78 -17.44
C PRO A 125 4.28 -20.70 -17.17
N ALA A 126 3.54 -20.50 -16.07
CA ALA A 126 2.40 -21.33 -15.69
C ALA A 126 1.24 -21.17 -16.68
N ARG A 127 0.53 -22.29 -16.93
CA ARG A 127 -0.59 -22.35 -17.87
C ARG A 127 -1.94 -22.56 -17.15
N GLY A 128 -2.16 -21.85 -16.07
CA GLY A 128 -3.36 -21.94 -15.25
C GLY A 128 -3.03 -22.33 -13.79
N GLY A 129 -4.03 -22.22 -12.93
CA GLY A 129 -3.93 -22.63 -11.52
C GLY A 129 -4.69 -21.73 -10.56
N GLU A 130 -4.66 -22.11 -9.28
CA GLU A 130 -5.28 -21.35 -8.21
C GLU A 130 -4.22 -20.58 -7.42
N LEU A 131 -4.45 -19.28 -7.24
CA LEU A 131 -3.56 -18.39 -6.52
C LEU A 131 -4.25 -17.95 -5.22
N PHE A 132 -3.79 -18.48 -4.09
CA PHE A 132 -4.31 -18.09 -2.79
C PHE A 132 -3.51 -16.91 -2.22
N LEU A 133 -4.18 -15.78 -1.99
CA LEU A 133 -3.57 -14.49 -1.63
C LEU A 133 -3.94 -14.01 -0.22
N GLY A 134 -4.52 -14.88 0.61
CA GLY A 134 -4.90 -14.54 1.98
C GLY A 134 -5.77 -13.28 2.06
N ASN A 135 -5.33 -12.26 2.79
CA ASN A 135 -5.99 -10.95 2.84
C ASN A 135 -5.17 -9.84 2.14
N ALA A 136 -4.19 -10.23 1.30
CA ALA A 136 -3.26 -9.33 0.63
C ALA A 136 -3.90 -8.56 -0.53
N GLY A 137 -4.65 -7.51 -0.25
CA GLY A 137 -5.33 -6.71 -1.28
C GLY A 137 -4.38 -6.02 -2.27
N THR A 138 -3.19 -5.65 -1.81
CA THR A 138 -2.13 -5.05 -2.63
C THR A 138 -1.43 -6.07 -3.55
N ALA A 139 -1.66 -7.36 -3.35
CA ALA A 139 -1.27 -8.44 -4.26
C ALA A 139 -2.42 -8.85 -5.18
N MET A 140 -3.64 -9.04 -4.63
CA MET A 140 -4.82 -9.52 -5.34
C MET A 140 -5.13 -8.69 -6.60
N ARG A 141 -5.24 -7.35 -6.49
CA ARG A 141 -5.63 -6.50 -7.61
C ARG A 141 -4.56 -6.48 -8.72
N PRO A 142 -3.28 -6.19 -8.41
CA PRO A 142 -2.24 -6.20 -9.44
C PRO A 142 -2.04 -7.56 -10.10
N LEU A 143 -2.09 -8.66 -9.34
CA LEU A 143 -1.95 -10.00 -9.90
C LEU A 143 -3.12 -10.38 -10.80
N THR A 144 -4.35 -9.96 -10.50
CA THR A 144 -5.50 -10.19 -11.38
C THR A 144 -5.27 -9.58 -12.76
N ALA A 145 -4.81 -8.33 -12.83
CA ALA A 145 -4.51 -7.67 -14.08
C ALA A 145 -3.26 -8.24 -14.76
N ALA A 146 -2.20 -8.54 -14.01
CA ALA A 146 -0.97 -9.11 -14.53
C ALA A 146 -1.18 -10.52 -15.12
N VAL A 147 -2.01 -11.35 -14.46
CA VAL A 147 -2.37 -12.68 -14.97
C VAL A 147 -3.16 -12.55 -16.27
N ALA A 148 -4.09 -11.59 -16.37
CA ALA A 148 -4.83 -11.33 -17.61
C ALA A 148 -3.89 -10.97 -18.77
N ALA A 149 -2.87 -10.15 -18.50
CA ALA A 149 -1.92 -9.66 -19.51
C ALA A 149 -0.81 -10.67 -19.86
N ALA A 150 -0.18 -11.25 -18.84
CA ALA A 150 1.03 -12.05 -18.96
C ALA A 150 0.80 -13.56 -18.83
N GLY A 151 -0.38 -13.99 -18.35
CA GLY A 151 -0.72 -15.40 -18.16
C GLY A 151 -1.19 -16.08 -19.43
N ARG A 152 -1.27 -17.42 -19.36
CA ARG A 152 -1.92 -18.27 -20.37
C ARG A 152 -2.68 -19.39 -19.68
N GLY A 153 -3.95 -19.59 -20.07
CA GLY A 153 -4.84 -20.58 -19.48
C GLY A 153 -5.78 -19.99 -18.44
N ASP A 154 -6.36 -20.84 -17.63
CA ASP A 154 -7.38 -20.43 -16.67
C ASP A 154 -6.81 -20.33 -15.26
N PHE A 155 -7.01 -19.17 -14.63
CA PHE A 155 -6.56 -18.90 -13.28
C PHE A 155 -7.74 -18.52 -12.38
N VAL A 156 -7.64 -18.92 -11.11
CA VAL A 156 -8.55 -18.48 -10.05
C VAL A 156 -7.73 -17.80 -8.96
N LEU A 157 -8.07 -16.55 -8.67
CA LEU A 157 -7.43 -15.79 -7.58
C LEU A 157 -8.41 -15.70 -6.41
N ASP A 158 -7.99 -16.18 -5.24
CA ASP A 158 -8.83 -16.24 -4.05
C ASP A 158 -8.06 -15.88 -2.77
N GLY A 159 -8.77 -15.81 -1.65
CA GLY A 159 -8.20 -15.50 -0.35
C GLY A 159 -9.09 -15.97 0.79
N VAL A 160 -8.79 -15.48 1.99
CA VAL A 160 -9.58 -15.76 3.20
C VAL A 160 -10.97 -15.13 3.10
N ALA A 161 -11.88 -15.52 3.99
CA ALA A 161 -13.26 -15.00 4.03
C ALA A 161 -13.32 -13.46 3.96
N ARG A 162 -12.41 -12.77 4.64
CA ARG A 162 -12.34 -11.28 4.60
C ARG A 162 -11.97 -10.74 3.21
N MET A 163 -11.16 -11.45 2.42
CA MET A 163 -10.86 -11.06 1.04
C MET A 163 -12.09 -11.17 0.16
N ARG A 164 -12.93 -12.16 0.37
CA ARG A 164 -14.21 -12.37 -0.36
C ARG A 164 -15.30 -11.35 -0.01
N GLU A 165 -15.02 -10.41 0.89
CA GLU A 165 -15.89 -9.26 1.20
C GLU A 165 -15.36 -7.95 0.59
N ARG A 166 -14.19 -7.97 -0.04
CA ARG A 166 -13.52 -6.77 -0.56
C ARG A 166 -13.79 -6.63 -2.06
N PRO A 167 -14.35 -5.51 -2.51
CA PRO A 167 -14.75 -5.34 -3.90
C PRO A 167 -13.54 -5.38 -4.85
N ILE A 168 -13.79 -5.94 -6.06
CA ILE A 168 -12.83 -6.00 -7.17
C ILE A 168 -13.53 -5.89 -8.54
N GLU A 169 -14.86 -5.81 -8.58
CA GLU A 169 -15.63 -5.85 -9.81
C GLU A 169 -15.26 -4.73 -10.79
N ASP A 170 -14.96 -3.51 -10.30
CA ASP A 170 -14.57 -2.41 -11.20
C ASP A 170 -13.29 -2.72 -11.98
N LEU A 171 -12.33 -3.41 -11.35
CA LEU A 171 -11.14 -3.89 -12.05
C LEU A 171 -11.48 -4.98 -13.07
N VAL A 172 -12.33 -5.92 -12.70
CA VAL A 172 -12.79 -7.01 -13.59
C VAL A 172 -13.55 -6.43 -14.77
N ALA A 173 -14.44 -5.45 -14.54
CA ALA A 173 -15.13 -4.73 -15.60
C ALA A 173 -14.17 -3.96 -16.53
N GLY A 174 -13.12 -3.35 -15.97
CA GLY A 174 -12.03 -2.72 -16.75
C GLY A 174 -11.30 -3.72 -17.64
N LEU A 175 -10.99 -4.89 -17.13
CA LEU A 175 -10.35 -5.96 -17.91
C LEU A 175 -11.25 -6.48 -19.04
N ARG A 176 -12.56 -6.60 -18.77
CA ARG A 176 -13.55 -6.98 -19.82
C ARG A 176 -13.60 -5.97 -20.96
N GLN A 177 -13.42 -4.67 -20.70
CA GLN A 177 -13.32 -3.63 -21.74
C GLN A 177 -12.09 -3.83 -22.65
N LEU A 178 -11.06 -4.56 -22.19
CA LEU A 178 -9.89 -4.98 -22.96
C LEU A 178 -10.04 -6.39 -23.56
N GLY A 179 -11.26 -6.94 -23.60
CA GLY A 179 -11.54 -8.24 -24.18
C GLY A 179 -11.17 -9.45 -23.32
N VAL A 180 -10.84 -9.24 -22.04
CA VAL A 180 -10.50 -10.35 -21.13
C VAL A 180 -11.76 -11.02 -20.62
N ASP A 181 -11.83 -12.36 -20.74
CA ASP A 181 -12.87 -13.16 -20.06
C ASP A 181 -12.48 -13.32 -18.59
N ALA A 182 -13.07 -12.48 -17.74
CA ALA A 182 -12.86 -12.47 -16.32
C ALA A 182 -14.16 -12.25 -15.55
N GLU A 183 -14.31 -12.90 -14.39
CA GLU A 183 -15.52 -12.81 -13.56
C GLU A 183 -15.25 -13.01 -12.07
N CYS A 184 -16.07 -12.37 -11.25
CA CYS A 184 -16.19 -12.70 -9.83
C CYS A 184 -17.08 -13.95 -9.71
N SER A 185 -16.50 -15.11 -9.45
CA SER A 185 -17.14 -16.43 -9.58
C SER A 185 -18.38 -16.63 -8.71
N LEU A 186 -18.52 -15.87 -7.61
CA LEU A 186 -19.67 -15.93 -6.70
C LEU A 186 -20.74 -14.86 -7.00
N GLY A 187 -20.54 -14.04 -8.04
CA GLY A 187 -21.50 -12.96 -8.40
C GLY A 187 -21.61 -11.83 -7.35
N THR A 188 -20.69 -11.77 -6.38
CA THR A 188 -20.72 -10.78 -5.29
C THR A 188 -19.96 -9.50 -5.60
N GLY A 189 -19.26 -9.44 -6.75
CA GLY A 189 -18.33 -8.36 -7.08
C GLY A 189 -17.02 -8.41 -6.30
N CYS A 190 -16.78 -9.53 -5.60
CA CYS A 190 -15.61 -9.80 -4.76
C CYS A 190 -14.93 -11.10 -5.20
N PRO A 191 -13.68 -11.40 -4.74
CA PRO A 191 -13.05 -12.71 -4.98
C PRO A 191 -13.92 -13.87 -4.48
N PRO A 192 -13.76 -15.08 -5.05
CA PRO A 192 -12.77 -15.51 -6.04
C PRO A 192 -12.98 -14.88 -7.42
N VAL A 193 -11.86 -14.57 -8.12
CA VAL A 193 -11.88 -14.06 -9.48
C VAL A 193 -11.34 -15.13 -10.43
N ARG A 194 -12.14 -15.54 -11.41
CA ARG A 194 -11.68 -16.35 -12.55
C ARG A 194 -11.18 -15.45 -13.66
N VAL A 195 -10.05 -15.79 -14.23
CA VAL A 195 -9.44 -15.09 -15.37
C VAL A 195 -9.02 -16.10 -16.42
N ALA A 196 -9.64 -16.06 -17.59
CA ALA A 196 -9.15 -16.78 -18.77
C ALA A 196 -8.05 -15.93 -19.43
N ALA A 197 -6.82 -16.18 -19.02
CA ALA A 197 -5.65 -15.43 -19.46
C ALA A 197 -5.25 -15.81 -20.89
N ARG A 198 -5.38 -14.85 -21.81
CA ARG A 198 -5.02 -14.98 -23.24
C ARG A 198 -4.25 -13.77 -23.75
N GLY A 199 -3.77 -12.91 -22.83
CA GLY A 199 -3.26 -11.58 -23.14
C GLY A 199 -4.37 -10.53 -23.10
N ILE A 200 -3.98 -9.29 -23.22
CA ILE A 200 -4.89 -8.13 -23.36
C ILE A 200 -4.65 -7.47 -24.73
N ALA A 201 -5.73 -7.03 -25.35
CA ALA A 201 -5.66 -6.36 -26.63
C ALA A 201 -5.10 -4.93 -26.47
N ALA A 202 -4.22 -4.53 -27.38
CA ALA A 202 -3.71 -3.18 -27.48
C ALA A 202 -4.72 -2.24 -28.13
N GLY A 203 -4.64 -0.93 -27.81
CA GLY A 203 -5.48 0.09 -28.43
C GLY A 203 -6.87 0.23 -27.83
N GLY A 204 -7.14 -0.44 -26.70
CA GLY A 204 -8.42 -0.34 -26.01
C GLY A 204 -8.56 0.95 -25.19
N ARG A 205 -9.81 1.38 -24.97
CA ARG A 205 -10.16 2.45 -24.04
C ARG A 205 -10.90 1.84 -22.85
N ILE A 206 -10.43 2.16 -21.65
CA ILE A 206 -11.01 1.73 -20.39
C ILE A 206 -11.62 2.95 -19.70
N GLU A 207 -12.85 2.83 -19.27
CA GLU A 207 -13.48 3.79 -18.37
C GLU A 207 -13.54 3.17 -16.97
N LEU A 208 -12.94 3.87 -15.99
CA LEU A 208 -12.78 3.38 -14.62
C LEU A 208 -13.21 4.45 -13.62
N SER A 209 -13.98 4.06 -12.59
CA SER A 209 -14.23 4.93 -11.44
C SER A 209 -12.98 5.09 -10.59
N GLY A 210 -12.64 6.34 -10.25
CA GLY A 210 -11.55 6.68 -9.34
C GLY A 210 -11.95 6.67 -7.87
N LYS A 211 -13.25 6.62 -7.55
CA LYS A 211 -13.78 6.80 -6.18
C LYS A 211 -13.70 5.56 -5.29
N VAL A 212 -13.56 4.38 -5.87
CA VAL A 212 -13.60 3.12 -5.10
C VAL A 212 -12.21 2.74 -4.60
N SER A 213 -11.24 2.69 -5.50
CA SER A 213 -9.86 2.34 -5.14
C SER A 213 -8.87 2.68 -6.25
N SER A 214 -7.83 3.42 -5.90
CA SER A 214 -6.68 3.64 -6.81
C SER A 214 -5.92 2.35 -7.18
N GLN A 215 -6.13 1.25 -6.42
CA GLN A 215 -5.51 -0.04 -6.71
C GLN A 215 -6.01 -0.64 -8.02
N TYR A 216 -7.22 -0.33 -8.47
CA TYR A 216 -7.73 -0.80 -9.75
C TYR A 216 -6.99 -0.14 -10.91
N LEU A 217 -6.83 1.19 -10.83
CA LEU A 217 -6.04 1.94 -11.80
C LEU A 217 -4.58 1.46 -11.82
N THR A 218 -3.93 1.36 -10.66
CA THR A 218 -2.52 0.93 -10.61
C THR A 218 -2.32 -0.50 -11.09
N ALA A 219 -3.29 -1.40 -10.92
CA ALA A 219 -3.26 -2.75 -11.47
C ALA A 219 -3.29 -2.73 -13.01
N LEU A 220 -4.18 -1.92 -13.60
CA LEU A 220 -4.27 -1.75 -15.05
C LEU A 220 -3.02 -1.08 -15.61
N LEU A 221 -2.47 -0.05 -14.94
CA LEU A 221 -1.23 0.62 -15.38
C LEU A 221 -0.04 -0.35 -15.44
N MET A 222 0.09 -1.27 -14.48
CA MET A 222 1.18 -2.28 -14.49
C MET A 222 0.96 -3.39 -15.53
N ALA A 223 -0.26 -3.65 -15.95
CA ALA A 223 -0.58 -4.69 -16.93
C ALA A 223 -0.60 -4.17 -18.37
N ALA A 224 -1.10 -2.96 -18.61
CA ALA A 224 -1.31 -2.39 -19.94
C ALA A 224 -0.06 -2.28 -20.83
N PRO A 225 1.17 -2.05 -20.30
CA PRO A 225 2.38 -2.07 -21.14
C PRO A 225 2.59 -3.39 -21.89
N LEU A 226 2.09 -4.51 -21.34
CA LEU A 226 2.21 -5.86 -21.90
C LEU A 226 1.13 -6.17 -22.96
N ALA A 227 0.22 -5.23 -23.26
CA ALA A 227 -0.82 -5.41 -24.27
C ALA A 227 -0.19 -5.70 -25.64
N GLU A 228 -0.73 -6.69 -26.35
CA GLU A 228 -0.25 -7.11 -27.67
C GLU A 228 -1.16 -6.53 -28.78
N ALA A 229 -0.56 -6.04 -29.88
CA ALA A 229 -1.32 -5.65 -31.06
C ALA A 229 -2.02 -6.88 -31.67
N GLU A 230 -3.28 -6.72 -32.11
CA GLU A 230 -4.02 -7.79 -32.80
C GLU A 230 -3.22 -8.29 -33.99
N GLY A 231 -2.92 -9.60 -34.02
CA GLY A 231 -2.20 -10.24 -35.14
C GLY A 231 -1.01 -11.12 -34.74
N ARG A 232 -0.57 -11.15 -33.49
CA ARG A 232 0.46 -12.09 -33.01
C ARG A 232 -0.09 -13.32 -32.29
N GLY A 233 -1.20 -13.83 -32.74
CA GLY A 233 -1.74 -15.12 -32.33
C GLY A 233 -1.36 -16.19 -33.35
N SER A 234 -0.25 -16.91 -33.16
CA SER A 234 -0.13 -18.33 -33.45
C SER A 234 1.32 -18.80 -33.33
N ASP A 235 1.48 -19.99 -32.79
CA ASP A 235 2.66 -20.81 -32.66
C ASP A 235 3.59 -20.72 -33.89
N GLY A 236 4.74 -20.09 -33.72
CA GLY A 236 5.78 -20.06 -34.75
C GLY A 236 7.09 -19.59 -34.14
N GLY A 237 7.93 -20.56 -33.71
CA GLY A 237 9.30 -20.31 -33.29
C GLY A 237 10.12 -19.67 -34.41
N GLY A 238 10.27 -18.37 -34.35
CA GLY A 238 11.17 -17.60 -35.18
C GLY A 238 12.05 -16.74 -34.28
N ALA A 239 13.33 -17.11 -34.18
CA ALA A 239 14.35 -16.31 -33.53
C ALA A 239 14.45 -14.95 -34.22
N ALA A 240 13.98 -13.90 -33.63
CA ALA A 240 14.19 -12.53 -34.10
C ALA A 240 15.57 -12.06 -33.64
N SER A 241 16.42 -11.71 -34.58
CA SER A 241 17.74 -11.11 -34.39
C SER A 241 17.65 -9.78 -33.65
N PRO A 242 18.58 -9.47 -32.74
CA PRO A 242 18.60 -8.23 -32.00
C PRO A 242 19.27 -7.11 -32.81
N SER A 243 18.56 -6.48 -33.70
CA SER A 243 19.01 -5.21 -34.29
C SER A 243 17.86 -4.47 -34.96
N SER A 244 17.14 -3.68 -34.20
CA SER A 244 16.53 -2.43 -34.67
C SER A 244 16.03 -1.68 -33.45
N ALA A 245 16.47 -0.43 -33.34
CA ALA A 245 15.93 0.55 -32.41
C ALA A 245 14.38 0.60 -32.50
N PRO A 246 13.64 0.91 -31.41
CA PRO A 246 12.21 0.96 -31.47
C PRO A 246 11.79 2.07 -32.45
N SER A 247 11.42 1.67 -33.65
CA SER A 247 10.69 2.54 -34.56
C SER A 247 9.38 2.90 -33.86
N SER A 248 9.13 4.17 -33.71
CA SER A 248 7.90 4.77 -33.18
C SER A 248 6.69 4.22 -33.98
N SER A 249 6.15 3.08 -33.55
CA SER A 249 4.83 2.61 -33.98
C SER A 249 3.78 3.43 -33.23
N SER A 250 3.51 4.65 -33.69
CA SER A 250 2.42 5.50 -33.28
C SER A 250 1.08 4.87 -33.69
N GLY A 251 0.59 3.85 -32.97
CA GLY A 251 -0.65 3.23 -33.39
C GLY A 251 -1.49 2.54 -32.34
N CYS A 252 -0.88 1.93 -31.35
CA CYS A 252 -1.63 1.16 -30.37
C CYS A 252 -1.25 1.54 -28.95
N ALA A 253 -2.04 2.39 -28.32
CA ALA A 253 -1.92 2.69 -26.91
C ALA A 253 -3.23 2.34 -26.19
N THR A 254 -3.15 1.83 -24.97
CA THR A 254 -4.31 1.66 -24.10
C THR A 254 -4.57 2.96 -23.38
N ASP A 255 -5.79 3.47 -23.49
CA ASP A 255 -6.24 4.69 -22.82
C ASP A 255 -7.08 4.33 -21.59
N VAL A 256 -6.66 4.77 -20.40
CA VAL A 256 -7.42 4.62 -19.16
C VAL A 256 -7.97 5.98 -18.73
N VAL A 257 -9.29 6.12 -18.80
CA VAL A 257 -10.00 7.37 -18.48
C VAL A 257 -10.71 7.21 -17.15
N ILE A 258 -10.44 8.12 -16.23
CA ILE A 258 -11.12 8.15 -14.93
C ILE A 258 -12.43 8.93 -15.09
N THR A 259 -13.55 8.30 -14.75
CA THR A 259 -14.88 8.87 -15.00
C THR A 259 -15.33 9.87 -13.94
N ASP A 260 -14.69 9.87 -12.78
CA ASP A 260 -15.03 10.71 -11.63
C ASP A 260 -13.76 11.18 -10.87
N GLU A 261 -13.86 11.44 -9.58
CA GLU A 261 -12.74 11.88 -8.75
C GLU A 261 -11.76 10.73 -8.47
N LEU A 262 -10.46 10.97 -8.66
CA LEU A 262 -9.42 9.99 -8.36
C LEU A 262 -8.95 10.15 -6.91
N ILE A 263 -9.31 9.17 -6.07
CA ILE A 263 -8.82 9.12 -4.68
C ILE A 263 -7.43 8.48 -4.59
N SER A 264 -6.67 8.84 -3.55
CA SER A 264 -5.36 8.26 -3.27
C SER A 264 -4.39 8.37 -4.46
N GLN A 265 -4.39 9.52 -5.14
CA GLN A 265 -3.56 9.82 -6.29
C GLN A 265 -2.05 9.56 -6.04
N PRO A 266 -1.47 9.83 -4.85
CA PRO A 266 -0.05 9.54 -4.59
C PRO A 266 0.36 8.09 -4.83
N TYR A 267 -0.54 7.12 -4.64
CA TYR A 267 -0.26 5.71 -4.96
C TYR A 267 -0.21 5.45 -6.48
N VAL A 268 -0.95 6.23 -7.26
CA VAL A 268 -0.87 6.18 -8.74
C VAL A 268 0.45 6.76 -9.19
N ASP A 269 0.82 7.94 -8.67
CA ASP A 269 2.08 8.62 -8.98
C ASP A 269 3.28 7.77 -8.59
N MET A 270 3.27 7.17 -7.40
CA MET A 270 4.28 6.20 -6.94
C MET A 270 4.41 5.01 -7.91
N THR A 271 3.29 4.49 -8.41
CA THR A 271 3.32 3.35 -9.35
C THR A 271 3.90 3.76 -10.69
N ILE A 272 3.48 4.91 -11.24
CA ILE A 272 4.00 5.43 -12.51
C ILE A 272 5.50 5.70 -12.40
N ARG A 273 5.94 6.41 -11.35
CA ARG A 273 7.37 6.68 -11.14
C ARG A 273 8.18 5.40 -11.00
N LEU A 274 7.69 4.41 -10.27
CA LEU A 274 8.35 3.11 -10.15
C LEU A 274 8.49 2.42 -11.51
N MET A 275 7.42 2.40 -12.32
CA MET A 275 7.42 1.82 -13.66
C MET A 275 8.38 2.54 -14.60
N THR A 276 8.36 3.87 -14.63
CA THR A 276 9.14 4.68 -15.57
C THR A 276 10.60 4.82 -15.14
N GLU A 277 10.85 5.16 -13.88
CA GLU A 277 12.21 5.47 -13.39
C GLU A 277 13.03 4.21 -13.09
N ARG A 278 12.38 3.07 -12.77
CA ARG A 278 13.08 1.85 -12.35
C ARG A 278 12.96 0.71 -13.35
N PHE A 279 11.81 0.53 -13.99
CA PHE A 279 11.54 -0.62 -14.86
C PHE A 279 11.38 -0.24 -16.34
N GLY A 280 11.57 1.02 -16.71
CA GLY A 280 11.67 1.48 -18.09
C GLY A 280 10.38 1.48 -18.90
N ALA A 281 9.21 1.36 -18.27
CA ALA A 281 7.92 1.39 -18.97
C ALA A 281 7.30 2.80 -18.93
N LEU A 282 6.84 3.27 -20.08
CA LEU A 282 6.25 4.60 -20.25
C LEU A 282 4.76 4.60 -19.93
N VAL A 283 4.33 5.56 -19.13
CA VAL A 283 2.93 5.92 -18.90
C VAL A 283 2.80 7.43 -19.06
N GLU A 284 1.98 7.86 -19.99
CA GLU A 284 1.74 9.27 -20.27
C GLU A 284 0.47 9.73 -19.54
N ARG A 285 0.56 10.84 -18.81
CA ARG A 285 -0.61 11.53 -18.30
C ARG A 285 -1.06 12.54 -19.35
N VAL A 286 -2.27 12.34 -19.87
CA VAL A 286 -2.82 13.21 -20.91
C VAL A 286 -3.63 14.33 -20.25
N GLU A 287 -3.23 15.55 -20.42
CA GLU A 287 -3.99 16.71 -19.96
C GLU A 287 -5.18 16.93 -20.89
N GLY A 288 -6.39 16.89 -20.34
CA GLY A 288 -7.62 17.11 -21.10
C GLY A 288 -7.79 18.61 -21.42
N GLY A 289 -8.13 18.94 -22.67
CA GLY A 289 -8.54 20.28 -23.07
C GLY A 289 -10.06 20.46 -22.93
N GLY A 290 -10.52 21.65 -22.50
CA GLY A 290 -11.93 22.02 -22.43
C GLY A 290 -12.69 21.36 -21.25
N ALA A 291 -13.96 21.04 -21.44
CA ALA A 291 -14.84 20.47 -20.41
C ALA A 291 -14.39 19.12 -19.83
N THR A 292 -13.44 18.44 -20.47
CA THR A 292 -12.84 17.15 -20.03
C THR A 292 -11.54 17.35 -19.25
N ALA A 293 -11.06 18.58 -19.06
CA ALA A 293 -9.82 18.93 -18.37
C ALA A 293 -9.75 18.45 -16.90
N LEU A 294 -10.88 18.08 -16.31
CA LEU A 294 -10.97 17.64 -14.91
C LEU A 294 -10.87 16.13 -14.70
N ARG A 295 -10.74 15.34 -15.78
CA ARG A 295 -10.71 13.88 -15.68
C ARG A 295 -9.30 13.35 -15.95
N PRO A 296 -8.63 12.73 -14.96
CA PRO A 296 -7.33 12.10 -15.20
C PRO A 296 -7.44 11.05 -16.32
N HIS A 297 -6.53 11.15 -17.28
CA HIS A 297 -6.44 10.26 -18.42
C HIS A 297 -4.99 9.78 -18.55
N PHE A 298 -4.82 8.47 -18.67
CA PHE A 298 -3.53 7.84 -18.80
C PHE A 298 -3.46 7.10 -20.12
N ARG A 299 -2.42 7.38 -20.90
CA ARG A 299 -2.11 6.70 -22.14
C ARG A 299 -0.89 5.82 -21.95
N ILE A 300 -1.03 4.55 -22.25
CA ILE A 300 0.00 3.53 -22.07
C ILE A 300 0.32 2.93 -23.44
N PRO A 301 1.48 3.23 -24.04
CA PRO A 301 1.92 2.56 -25.25
C PRO A 301 1.95 1.05 -25.03
N ALA A 302 1.44 0.30 -26.00
CA ALA A 302 1.39 -1.16 -25.96
C ALA A 302 2.71 -1.81 -26.40
N GLY A 303 2.89 -3.10 -26.11
CA GLY A 303 4.05 -3.88 -26.54
C GLY A 303 5.35 -3.50 -25.85
N GLN A 304 5.26 -2.82 -24.71
CA GLN A 304 6.44 -2.49 -23.93
C GLN A 304 6.95 -3.71 -23.16
N ARG A 305 8.20 -3.63 -22.75
CA ARG A 305 8.84 -4.61 -21.87
C ARG A 305 9.37 -3.91 -20.66
N PHE A 306 9.15 -4.51 -19.51
CA PHE A 306 9.83 -4.10 -18.29
C PHE A 306 11.27 -4.60 -18.32
N THR A 307 12.20 -3.76 -17.88
CA THR A 307 13.62 -4.09 -17.79
C THR A 307 14.04 -4.10 -16.32
N SER A 308 14.79 -5.11 -15.92
CA SER A 308 15.31 -5.16 -14.57
C SER A 308 16.31 -4.01 -14.30
N PRO A 309 16.20 -3.31 -13.18
CA PRO A 309 17.21 -2.35 -12.75
C PRO A 309 18.47 -3.00 -12.13
N GLY A 310 18.55 -4.34 -12.10
CA GLY A 310 19.57 -5.10 -11.37
C GLY A 310 19.33 -5.11 -9.86
N VAL A 311 19.25 -3.94 -9.22
CA VAL A 311 18.91 -3.80 -7.80
C VAL A 311 17.76 -2.81 -7.65
N SER A 312 16.78 -3.18 -6.84
CA SER A 312 15.67 -2.31 -6.46
C SER A 312 15.54 -2.29 -4.93
N PHE A 313 15.87 -1.15 -4.33
CA PHE A 313 15.69 -0.93 -2.91
C PHE A 313 14.25 -0.50 -2.62
N VAL A 314 13.61 -1.18 -1.66
CA VAL A 314 12.28 -0.82 -1.16
C VAL A 314 12.44 0.19 -0.04
N GLU A 315 11.88 1.39 -0.23
CA GLU A 315 11.88 2.43 0.80
C GLU A 315 11.17 1.96 2.08
N GLY A 316 11.50 2.59 3.20
CA GLY A 316 10.78 2.41 4.46
C GLY A 316 9.32 2.82 4.32
N ASP A 317 8.43 2.18 5.07
CA ASP A 317 6.98 2.38 4.97
C ASP A 317 6.55 3.72 5.58
N ALA A 318 6.20 4.69 4.73
CA ALA A 318 5.83 6.04 5.16
C ALA A 318 4.54 6.08 6.00
N SER A 319 3.59 5.16 5.76
CA SER A 319 2.40 5.04 6.61
C SER A 319 2.79 4.62 8.03
N SER A 320 3.76 3.70 8.18
CA SER A 320 4.32 3.30 9.48
C SER A 320 5.15 4.41 10.12
N ALA A 321 5.82 5.27 9.33
CA ALA A 321 6.54 6.45 9.82
C ALA A 321 5.62 7.35 10.65
N SER A 322 4.36 7.51 10.21
CA SER A 322 3.39 8.40 10.83
C SER A 322 3.21 8.12 12.34
N TYR A 323 3.30 6.87 12.76
CA TYR A 323 3.15 6.50 14.18
C TYR A 323 4.25 7.07 15.06
N PHE A 324 5.50 6.99 14.61
CA PHE A 324 6.66 7.49 15.36
C PHE A 324 6.73 9.01 15.33
N LEU A 325 6.41 9.61 14.19
CA LEU A 325 6.36 11.06 14.03
C LEU A 325 5.24 11.67 14.90
N ALA A 326 4.05 11.05 14.92
CA ALA A 326 2.97 11.45 15.83
C ALA A 326 3.35 11.27 17.29
N GLY A 327 4.05 10.19 17.64
CA GLY A 327 4.56 9.96 18.99
C GLY A 327 5.49 11.08 19.45
N ALA A 328 6.44 11.50 18.62
CA ALA A 328 7.29 12.66 18.91
C ALA A 328 6.47 13.96 19.07
N ALA A 329 5.52 14.19 18.13
CA ALA A 329 4.65 15.37 18.16
C ALA A 329 3.83 15.47 19.44
N ILE A 330 3.24 14.36 19.90
CA ILE A 330 2.37 14.30 21.08
C ILE A 330 3.17 14.45 22.38
N THR A 331 4.38 13.87 22.43
CA THR A 331 5.18 13.81 23.67
C THR A 331 6.17 14.97 23.79
N GLY A 332 6.36 15.79 22.75
CA GLY A 332 7.36 16.87 22.75
C GLY A 332 8.81 16.40 22.56
N GLY A 333 9.01 15.11 22.23
CA GLY A 333 10.33 14.52 21.95
C GLY A 333 10.78 14.75 20.52
N THR A 334 11.93 14.17 20.17
CA THR A 334 12.53 14.24 18.82
C THR A 334 12.76 12.84 18.26
N VAL A 335 12.16 12.55 17.12
CA VAL A 335 12.36 11.28 16.43
C VAL A 335 12.87 11.53 15.02
N ARG A 336 13.93 10.82 14.66
CA ARG A 336 14.45 10.70 13.29
C ARG A 336 13.99 9.36 12.71
N VAL A 337 13.23 9.41 11.64
CA VAL A 337 12.75 8.21 10.94
C VAL A 337 13.55 8.03 9.66
N GLU A 338 14.25 6.89 9.55
CA GLU A 338 15.04 6.50 8.38
C GLU A 338 14.25 5.59 7.45
N GLY A 339 14.50 5.71 6.15
CA GLY A 339 13.93 4.87 5.10
C GLY A 339 12.91 5.60 4.22
N CYS A 340 12.44 6.77 4.62
CA CYS A 340 11.65 7.67 3.78
C CYS A 340 11.99 9.13 4.13
N GLY A 341 12.07 10.00 3.14
CA GLY A 341 12.46 11.41 3.29
C GLY A 341 11.95 12.24 2.13
N SER A 342 12.64 13.34 1.81
CA SER A 342 12.21 14.24 0.75
C SER A 342 12.22 13.63 -0.65
N GLU A 343 12.98 12.56 -0.88
CA GLU A 343 13.05 11.86 -2.17
C GLU A 343 12.09 10.65 -2.24
N SER A 344 11.27 10.41 -1.21
CA SER A 344 10.37 9.28 -1.17
C SER A 344 9.35 9.29 -2.31
N LEU A 345 9.09 8.10 -2.86
CA LEU A 345 8.00 7.89 -3.82
C LEU A 345 6.62 7.90 -3.15
N GLN A 346 6.58 7.75 -1.82
CA GLN A 346 5.35 7.55 -1.06
C GLN A 346 4.75 8.88 -0.62
N GLY A 347 3.47 9.13 -0.95
CA GLY A 347 2.76 10.36 -0.56
C GLY A 347 2.62 10.54 0.95
N ASP A 348 2.43 9.44 1.69
CA ASP A 348 2.21 9.48 3.15
C ASP A 348 3.38 10.10 3.93
N VAL A 349 4.57 10.24 3.34
CA VAL A 349 5.70 10.95 3.97
C VAL A 349 5.33 12.40 4.28
N ARG A 350 4.40 13.00 3.52
CA ARG A 350 3.87 14.35 3.72
C ARG A 350 3.07 14.52 5.01
N PHE A 351 2.79 13.43 5.72
CA PHE A 351 2.24 13.50 7.08
C PHE A 351 3.07 14.41 8.00
N ALA A 352 4.39 14.49 7.78
CA ALA A 352 5.26 15.39 8.53
C ALA A 352 4.92 16.88 8.29
N GLU A 353 4.44 17.25 7.09
CA GLU A 353 3.99 18.60 6.79
C GLU A 353 2.76 19.00 7.64
N GLU A 354 1.84 18.04 7.85
CA GLU A 354 0.69 18.28 8.71
C GLU A 354 1.10 18.46 10.18
N LEU A 355 2.10 17.72 10.66
CA LEU A 355 2.65 17.90 11.99
C LEU A 355 3.36 19.26 12.13
N GLU A 356 4.04 19.75 11.08
CA GLU A 356 4.63 21.09 11.05
C GLU A 356 3.55 22.16 11.18
N ARG A 357 2.44 22.05 10.44
CA ARG A 357 1.27 22.92 10.58
C ARG A 357 0.67 22.88 11.98
N MET A 358 0.73 21.72 12.64
CA MET A 358 0.31 21.55 14.04
C MET A 358 1.31 22.14 15.06
N GLY A 359 2.47 22.65 14.60
CA GLY A 359 3.45 23.35 15.45
C GLY A 359 4.69 22.55 15.80
N CYS A 360 4.93 21.40 15.18
CA CYS A 360 6.19 20.67 15.29
C CYS A 360 7.30 21.35 14.46
N ALA A 361 8.55 21.11 14.84
CA ALA A 361 9.69 21.41 13.97
C ALA A 361 9.99 20.18 13.11
N VAL A 362 10.06 20.37 11.78
CA VAL A 362 10.33 19.30 10.82
C VAL A 362 11.63 19.60 10.09
N ARG A 363 12.51 18.61 9.99
CA ARG A 363 13.72 18.67 9.18
C ARG A 363 13.75 17.50 8.22
N TRP A 364 13.82 17.83 6.95
CA TRP A 364 13.88 16.89 5.85
C TRP A 364 15.30 16.53 5.50
N GLU A 365 15.53 15.24 5.26
CA GLU A 365 16.72 14.65 4.66
C GLU A 365 16.30 13.84 3.43
N PRO A 366 17.18 13.55 2.47
CA PRO A 366 16.81 12.78 1.27
C PRO A 366 16.09 11.47 1.58
N THR A 367 16.58 10.72 2.57
CA THR A 367 16.08 9.38 2.94
C THR A 367 15.58 9.28 4.39
N ALA A 368 15.44 10.41 5.08
CA ALA A 368 14.93 10.44 6.45
C ALA A 368 14.12 11.72 6.71
N VAL A 369 13.29 11.68 7.75
CA VAL A 369 12.59 12.84 8.27
C VAL A 369 12.76 12.91 9.78
N VAL A 370 13.00 14.12 10.30
CA VAL A 370 13.13 14.39 11.72
C VAL A 370 11.98 15.27 12.16
N VAL A 371 11.23 14.83 13.16
CA VAL A 371 10.17 15.62 13.77
C VAL A 371 10.49 15.83 15.25
N THR A 372 10.41 17.10 15.67
CA THR A 372 10.48 17.48 17.08
C THR A 372 9.13 18.08 17.47
N GLY A 373 8.50 17.51 18.48
CA GLY A 373 7.25 18.00 19.03
C GLY A 373 7.40 19.40 19.64
N PRO A 374 6.29 20.14 19.85
CA PRO A 374 6.34 21.50 20.42
C PRO A 374 7.00 21.47 21.79
N SER A 375 7.99 22.33 22.00
CA SER A 375 8.74 22.39 23.26
C SER A 375 7.99 23.16 24.34
N ALA A 376 8.34 22.91 25.61
CA ALA A 376 7.78 23.59 26.79
C ALA A 376 7.95 25.13 26.84
N ARG A 377 8.57 25.74 25.81
CA ARG A 377 8.71 27.21 25.71
C ARG A 377 7.42 27.95 25.34
N SER A 378 6.37 27.23 24.94
CA SER A 378 5.03 27.78 24.71
C SER A 378 4.01 26.88 25.41
N PRO A 379 4.02 26.80 26.74
CA PRO A 379 3.08 25.95 27.47
C PRO A 379 1.65 26.46 27.29
N GLY A 380 0.70 25.55 27.08
CA GLY A 380 -0.71 25.83 27.18
C GLY A 380 -1.09 26.29 28.61
N ARG A 381 -2.37 26.63 28.85
CA ARG A 381 -2.85 27.13 30.15
C ARG A 381 -2.56 26.17 31.33
N ASP A 382 -2.29 24.90 31.05
CA ASP A 382 -1.97 23.85 32.03
C ASP A 382 -0.47 23.53 32.10
N GLY A 383 0.39 24.36 31.49
CA GLY A 383 1.84 24.17 31.48
C GLY A 383 2.34 23.05 30.53
N ARG A 384 1.43 22.43 29.77
CA ARG A 384 1.79 21.39 28.79
C ARG A 384 1.97 21.99 27.41
N THR A 385 2.95 21.48 26.66
CA THR A 385 3.09 21.75 25.23
C THR A 385 1.97 21.04 24.49
N ARG A 386 1.34 21.74 23.57
CA ARG A 386 0.25 21.18 22.77
C ARG A 386 0.42 21.50 21.31
N LEU A 387 0.00 20.52 20.50
CA LEU A 387 -0.23 20.73 19.10
C LEU A 387 -1.36 21.74 18.88
N ARG A 388 -1.38 22.38 17.73
CA ARG A 388 -2.47 23.29 17.33
C ARG A 388 -3.47 22.54 16.45
N GLY A 389 -4.75 22.86 16.62
CA GLY A 389 -5.80 22.39 15.71
C GLY A 389 -5.60 22.96 14.31
N ILE A 390 -5.80 22.16 13.29
CA ILE A 390 -5.64 22.51 11.88
C ILE A 390 -6.84 22.05 11.04
N ASP A 391 -6.96 22.59 9.85
CA ASP A 391 -7.82 22.05 8.79
C ASP A 391 -6.93 21.32 7.79
N ALA A 392 -7.00 19.98 7.78
CA ALA A 392 -6.16 19.09 6.99
C ALA A 392 -6.98 18.39 5.91
N ASP A 393 -6.47 18.42 4.69
CA ASP A 393 -6.95 17.61 3.59
C ASP A 393 -6.07 16.37 3.46
N CYS A 394 -6.64 15.19 3.70
CA CYS A 394 -5.90 13.93 3.71
C CYS A 394 -5.97 13.16 2.38
N VAL A 395 -6.31 13.84 1.27
CA VAL A 395 -6.34 13.21 -0.06
C VAL A 395 -4.98 12.63 -0.43
N ASP A 396 -3.89 13.31 -0.05
CA ASP A 396 -2.52 12.94 -0.37
C ASP A 396 -1.85 12.02 0.68
N ILE A 397 -2.46 11.87 1.85
CA ILE A 397 -1.95 11.06 2.97
C ILE A 397 -3.02 10.11 3.51
N PRO A 398 -3.72 9.34 2.65
CA PRO A 398 -4.93 8.63 3.05
C PRO A 398 -4.70 7.58 4.14
N ASP A 399 -3.57 6.90 4.16
CA ASP A 399 -3.25 5.88 5.14
C ASP A 399 -2.72 6.46 6.47
N ALA A 400 -2.17 7.69 6.45
CA ALA A 400 -1.72 8.41 7.64
C ALA A 400 -2.82 9.25 8.31
N ALA A 401 -3.98 9.43 7.67
CA ALA A 401 -5.07 10.27 8.17
C ALA A 401 -5.62 9.81 9.53
N MET A 402 -5.64 8.50 9.82
CA MET A 402 -6.04 7.99 11.13
C MET A 402 -5.04 8.35 12.23
N THR A 403 -3.75 8.35 11.89
CA THR A 403 -2.70 8.80 12.81
C THR A 403 -2.84 10.30 13.10
N LEU A 404 -3.20 11.10 12.09
CA LEU A 404 -3.50 12.51 12.27
C LEU A 404 -4.70 12.72 13.21
N ALA A 405 -5.74 11.88 13.11
CA ALA A 405 -6.88 11.94 14.02
C ALA A 405 -6.48 11.65 15.48
N VAL A 406 -5.52 10.73 15.70
CA VAL A 406 -4.97 10.49 17.03
C VAL A 406 -4.17 11.71 17.52
N ALA A 407 -3.29 12.29 16.68
CA ALA A 407 -2.53 13.49 17.03
C ALA A 407 -3.46 14.68 17.38
N ALA A 408 -4.58 14.80 16.66
CA ALA A 408 -5.59 15.85 16.90
C ALA A 408 -6.23 15.80 18.29
N LEU A 409 -6.28 14.63 18.95
CA LEU A 409 -6.77 14.51 20.32
C LEU A 409 -5.88 15.23 21.34
N PHE A 410 -4.64 15.55 20.96
CA PHE A 410 -3.66 16.25 21.80
C PHE A 410 -3.45 17.70 21.35
N ALA A 411 -4.27 18.20 20.43
CA ALA A 411 -4.19 19.56 19.92
C ALA A 411 -5.10 20.53 20.69
N GLU A 412 -4.69 21.79 20.78
CA GLU A 412 -5.53 22.90 21.21
C GLU A 412 -6.34 23.43 20.02
N GLY A 413 -7.64 23.57 20.22
CA GLY A 413 -8.59 23.99 19.19
C GLY A 413 -9.13 22.81 18.38
N THR A 414 -9.91 23.14 17.37
CA THR A 414 -10.56 22.13 16.51
C THR A 414 -9.65 21.72 15.39
N THR A 415 -9.46 20.41 15.20
CA THR A 415 -8.87 19.86 13.98
C THR A 415 -9.99 19.32 13.08
N THR A 416 -10.01 19.75 11.85
CA THR A 416 -10.90 19.24 10.79
C THR A 416 -10.10 18.37 9.85
N ILE A 417 -10.51 17.11 9.65
CA ILE A 417 -9.85 16.16 8.75
C ILE A 417 -10.83 15.87 7.61
N ARG A 418 -10.39 16.17 6.38
CA ARG A 418 -11.18 16.02 5.16
C ARG A 418 -10.70 14.85 4.32
N ASN A 419 -11.54 14.44 3.35
CA ASN A 419 -11.24 13.40 2.37
C ASN A 419 -10.88 12.04 2.99
N VAL A 420 -11.59 11.69 4.08
CA VAL A 420 -11.46 10.43 4.80
C VAL A 420 -12.50 9.39 4.39
N GLY A 421 -12.99 9.46 3.16
CA GLY A 421 -14.01 8.55 2.64
C GLY A 421 -13.63 7.07 2.71
N SER A 422 -12.34 6.76 2.61
CA SER A 422 -11.78 5.41 2.77
C SER A 422 -11.95 4.83 4.18
N TRP A 423 -12.16 5.64 5.21
CA TRP A 423 -12.37 5.16 6.60
C TRP A 423 -13.62 4.31 6.75
N CYS A 424 -14.65 4.59 5.94
CA CYS A 424 -15.90 3.80 5.96
C CYS A 424 -15.68 2.34 5.53
N VAL A 425 -14.61 2.04 4.79
CA VAL A 425 -14.23 0.69 4.39
C VAL A 425 -13.48 -0.03 5.52
N VAL A 426 -12.67 0.71 6.27
CA VAL A 426 -11.86 0.19 7.39
C VAL A 426 -12.70 0.11 8.68
N PHE A 427 -13.57 1.10 8.91
CA PHE A 427 -14.43 1.20 10.09
C PHE A 427 -15.90 1.41 9.69
N PRO A 428 -16.65 0.35 9.36
CA PRO A 428 -18.07 0.48 9.01
C PRO A 428 -18.93 1.17 10.08
N ALA A 429 -18.50 1.11 11.35
CA ALA A 429 -19.18 1.75 12.46
C ALA A 429 -19.10 3.30 12.44
N LEU A 430 -18.14 3.87 11.70
CA LEU A 430 -18.00 5.32 11.52
C LEU A 430 -18.89 5.87 10.38
N ARG A 431 -19.70 5.05 9.73
CA ARG A 431 -20.69 5.53 8.77
C ARG A 431 -21.55 6.61 9.42
N ARG A 432 -21.36 7.87 9.02
CA ARG A 432 -22.22 8.98 9.42
C ARG A 432 -23.69 8.59 9.16
N LYS A 433 -24.50 8.58 10.21
CA LYS A 433 -25.95 8.83 10.02
C LYS A 433 -26.04 10.17 9.30
N ARG A 434 -26.64 10.20 8.11
CA ARG A 434 -26.97 11.46 7.44
C ARG A 434 -27.65 12.34 8.48
N PRO A 435 -27.30 13.64 8.60
CA PRO A 435 -28.06 14.51 9.46
C PRO A 435 -29.49 14.53 8.92
N GLY A 436 -30.41 13.90 9.64
CA GLY A 436 -31.85 14.08 9.42
C GLY A 436 -32.09 15.58 9.56
N LYS A 437 -32.94 16.15 8.68
CA LYS A 437 -33.47 17.51 8.84
C LYS A 437 -33.88 17.70 10.30
N LEU A 438 -33.14 18.50 11.03
CA LEU A 438 -33.57 19.01 12.32
C LEU A 438 -34.61 20.09 12.02
N GLU A 439 -35.88 19.69 12.04
CA GLU A 439 -36.94 20.62 12.37
C GLU A 439 -36.74 21.07 13.81
N GLY A 440 -36.72 22.37 13.99
CA GLY A 440 -36.37 23.02 15.23
C GLY A 440 -37.26 22.61 16.40
N LYS A 441 -36.61 22.36 17.52
CA LYS A 441 -37.11 22.76 18.85
C LYS A 441 -35.95 22.84 19.84
N ASN A 442 -35.90 23.97 20.46
CA ASN A 442 -35.14 24.49 21.58
C ASN A 442 -34.49 23.54 22.62
N SER A 443 -33.34 24.01 23.06
CA SER A 443 -32.76 23.93 24.41
C SER A 443 -32.22 22.60 24.91
N GLY A 444 -30.95 22.64 25.30
CA GLY A 444 -30.39 21.69 26.26
C GLY A 444 -28.95 21.29 25.97
N LYS A 445 -28.03 21.97 26.62
CA LYS A 445 -26.63 21.53 26.73
C LYS A 445 -26.59 20.09 27.22
N LYS A 446 -26.22 19.13 26.37
CA LYS A 446 -25.81 17.80 26.81
C LYS A 446 -24.30 17.68 26.64
N LYS A 447 -23.60 17.63 27.79
CA LYS A 447 -22.23 17.16 27.89
C LYS A 447 -22.15 15.75 27.26
N LEU A 448 -21.19 15.56 26.37
CA LEU A 448 -20.77 14.21 25.97
C LEU A 448 -20.04 13.57 27.15
N THR A 449 -20.78 12.78 27.95
CA THR A 449 -20.19 11.83 28.87
C THR A 449 -20.59 10.45 28.41
N SER A 450 -19.58 9.61 28.22
CA SER A 450 -19.58 8.18 27.87
C SER A 450 -19.37 7.87 26.40
N LEU A 451 -18.12 7.63 26.05
CA LEU A 451 -17.74 6.68 25.01
C LEU A 451 -18.06 5.27 25.53
N PRO A 452 -18.62 4.38 24.70
CA PRO A 452 -18.73 2.98 25.08
C PRO A 452 -17.33 2.34 25.18
N PRO A 453 -17.13 1.35 26.04
CA PRO A 453 -15.83 0.72 26.24
C PRO A 453 -15.54 -0.26 25.11
N PHE A 454 -14.94 0.21 24.05
CA PHE A 454 -14.26 -0.63 23.01
C PHE A 454 -13.19 0.23 22.34
N LEU A 455 -12.01 0.16 22.88
CA LEU A 455 -10.74 0.24 22.16
C LEU A 455 -10.21 -1.17 22.02
#